data_a4bf6827c75a50356e7f7d724c9d0514
#
_entry.id   a4bf6827c75a50356e7f7d724c9d0514
#
_cell.length_a   1.000
_cell.length_b   1.000
_cell.length_c   1.000
_cell.angle_alpha   90.00
_cell.angle_beta   90.00
_cell.angle_gamma   90.00
#
_symmetry.space_group_name_H-M   'P 1'
#
loop_
_entity.id
_entity.type
_entity.pdbx_description
1 polymer ?
#
loop_
_entity_poly.entity_id
_entity_poly.type
_entity_poly.pdbx_seq_one_letter_code
_entity_poly.pdbx_strand_id
1 'polypeptide(L)'
;MKIYSKMVAVAALCATFTSCFKDEAPNAECDIEEAFVSVSNAKEVFNNLSDTLLQVSSTTTDLIFQIKRKATVTNFAPQFKLTEGATISPANGSEYDFSKGPVVYTVTSQDGNYSRVYRVSFKKASVMVGDTVKFDFEHYVKANLTGLADFYKWQEKDGEGMQDVWGSGNAGFSLSAWDQPAEADPAIPIDGFDGKAVQLTTRSTGSLGKLVKMPIAAGNLFYGTFDLRNALADALKATQFGHPFNRKPLTVTGYYKYTPAKTVTDRASKVLEDVKDSAAIYAVFYRNHDDSGQKVVLDGSNIKTSNLIVAMADMDYVAPKEDWTEFEIKFKYLTDIDLDVLEQNGYSLALVFSSSKQGDRFIGAIGSTLCIDKVRIICEKEKK
;
A
#
# COMPACT_ATOMS: atom_id res chain seq x y z
N MET A 1 27.37 -38.57 -59.94
CA MET A 1 27.64 -37.12 -59.84
C MET A 1 26.38 -36.35 -59.43
N LYS A 2 25.59 -36.82 -58.45
CA LYS A 2 24.37 -36.18 -57.95
C LYS A 2 24.23 -36.12 -56.42
N ILE A 3 25.25 -36.58 -55.71
CA ILE A 3 25.22 -36.63 -54.23
C ILE A 3 26.00 -35.47 -53.59
N TYR A 4 26.97 -34.88 -54.29
CA TYR A 4 27.77 -33.76 -53.76
C TYR A 4 27.10 -32.40 -53.83
N SER A 5 26.04 -32.26 -54.64
CA SER A 5 25.29 -30.97 -54.75
C SER A 5 24.30 -30.73 -53.60
N LYS A 6 23.93 -31.73 -52.85
CA LYS A 6 22.98 -31.58 -51.70
C LYS A 6 23.65 -31.32 -50.37
N MET A 7 24.96 -31.61 -50.25
CA MET A 7 25.72 -31.34 -49.03
C MET A 7 26.24 -29.90 -48.93
N VAL A 8 26.42 -29.21 -50.04
CA VAL A 8 26.85 -27.80 -50.05
C VAL A 8 25.69 -26.85 -49.72
N ALA A 9 24.44 -27.22 -50.03
CA ALA A 9 23.27 -26.42 -49.69
C ALA A 9 22.85 -26.43 -48.22
N VAL A 10 23.21 -27.49 -47.44
CA VAL A 10 22.93 -27.60 -46.02
C VAL A 10 23.99 -26.89 -45.19
N ALA A 11 25.25 -26.78 -45.65
CA ALA A 11 26.31 -26.05 -44.94
C ALA A 11 26.18 -24.53 -45.06
N ALA A 12 25.47 -24.02 -46.10
CA ALA A 12 25.24 -22.57 -46.31
C ALA A 12 24.07 -22.01 -45.51
N LEU A 13 23.21 -22.84 -44.90
CA LEU A 13 22.05 -22.41 -44.13
C LEU A 13 22.30 -22.32 -42.60
N CYS A 14 23.49 -22.76 -42.13
CA CYS A 14 23.88 -22.69 -40.72
C CYS A 14 24.73 -21.47 -40.34
N ALA A 15 25.01 -20.56 -41.29
CA ALA A 15 25.92 -19.44 -41.06
C ALA A 15 25.24 -18.06 -40.95
N THR A 16 23.92 -17.99 -40.78
CA THR A 16 23.21 -16.69 -40.67
C THR A 16 22.41 -16.48 -39.39
N PHE A 17 22.75 -17.20 -38.33
CA PHE A 17 22.27 -16.81 -36.98
C PHE A 17 23.43 -16.22 -36.18
N THR A 18 24.07 -15.18 -36.70
CA THR A 18 24.64 -14.15 -35.85
C THR A 18 23.46 -13.32 -35.37
N SER A 19 22.78 -13.78 -34.32
CA SER A 19 21.93 -12.94 -33.50
C SER A 19 22.83 -11.79 -33.00
N CYS A 20 22.65 -10.62 -33.59
CA CYS A 20 23.06 -9.40 -32.92
C CYS A 20 22.24 -9.35 -31.63
N PHE A 21 22.81 -9.76 -30.51
CA PHE A 21 22.37 -9.27 -29.23
C PHE A 21 22.57 -7.76 -29.30
N LYS A 22 21.52 -7.00 -29.58
CA LYS A 22 21.51 -5.59 -29.21
C LYS A 22 21.68 -5.57 -27.70
N ASP A 23 22.70 -4.87 -27.24
CA ASP A 23 22.84 -4.59 -25.83
C ASP A 23 21.46 -4.05 -25.35
N GLU A 24 20.93 -4.64 -24.29
CA GLU A 24 19.67 -4.21 -23.72
C GLU A 24 19.81 -2.73 -23.32
N ALA A 25 18.79 -1.92 -23.57
CA ALA A 25 18.85 -0.51 -23.22
C ALA A 25 19.04 -0.38 -21.69
N PRO A 26 19.85 0.57 -21.22
CA PRO A 26 20.04 0.78 -19.80
C PRO A 26 18.70 0.94 -19.07
N ASN A 27 18.58 0.33 -17.89
CA ASN A 27 17.34 0.35 -17.11
C ASN A 27 17.02 1.79 -16.61
N ALA A 28 15.80 2.23 -16.81
CA ALA A 28 15.29 3.53 -16.38
C ALA A 28 14.72 3.53 -14.96
N GLU A 29 14.54 2.36 -14.33
CA GLU A 29 14.03 2.24 -12.96
C GLU A 29 15.07 2.69 -11.94
N CYS A 30 14.61 3.33 -10.85
CA CYS A 30 15.46 3.86 -9.78
C CYS A 30 14.85 3.56 -8.40
N ASP A 31 14.46 2.30 -8.18
CA ASP A 31 13.77 1.89 -6.97
C ASP A 31 14.66 1.15 -5.97
N ILE A 32 14.34 1.31 -4.68
CA ILE A 32 14.73 0.37 -3.64
C ILE A 32 13.66 -0.72 -3.60
N GLU A 33 14.04 -1.99 -3.80
CA GLU A 33 13.14 -3.15 -3.72
C GLU A 33 13.07 -3.68 -2.29
N GLU A 34 14.23 -3.72 -1.60
CA GLU A 34 14.35 -4.19 -0.23
C GLU A 34 15.33 -3.29 0.53
N ALA A 35 15.06 -3.05 1.80
CA ALA A 35 15.98 -2.42 2.72
C ALA A 35 16.19 -3.33 3.93
N PHE A 36 17.44 -3.56 4.34
CA PHE A 36 17.75 -4.40 5.47
C PHE A 36 18.90 -3.84 6.30
N VAL A 37 18.96 -4.24 7.57
CA VAL A 37 20.02 -3.82 8.48
C VAL A 37 20.56 -5.02 9.27
N SER A 38 21.87 -5.09 9.36
CA SER A 38 22.58 -6.07 10.19
C SER A 38 23.10 -5.40 11.44
N VAL A 39 22.72 -5.89 12.61
CA VAL A 39 23.21 -5.44 13.92
C VAL A 39 23.65 -6.64 14.74
N SER A 40 24.73 -6.48 15.52
CA SER A 40 25.34 -7.58 16.30
C SER A 40 24.37 -8.16 17.32
N ASN A 41 23.47 -7.36 17.90
CA ASN A 41 22.50 -7.76 18.90
C ASN A 41 21.06 -7.45 18.44
N ALA A 42 20.66 -8.00 17.28
CA ALA A 42 19.36 -7.71 16.68
C ALA A 42 18.18 -7.91 17.65
N LYS A 43 18.24 -8.94 18.51
CA LYS A 43 17.21 -9.20 19.55
C LYS A 43 17.08 -8.12 20.62
N GLU A 44 18.10 -7.30 20.85
CA GLU A 44 18.03 -6.16 21.78
C GLU A 44 17.46 -4.91 21.12
N VAL A 45 17.58 -4.83 19.79
CA VAL A 45 17.17 -3.67 19.01
C VAL A 45 15.79 -3.86 18.39
N PHE A 46 15.47 -5.04 17.85
CA PHE A 46 14.23 -5.35 17.15
C PHE A 46 13.36 -6.32 17.97
N ASN A 47 12.03 -6.23 17.77
CA ASN A 47 11.09 -7.15 18.42
C ASN A 47 11.20 -8.56 17.83
N ASN A 48 11.30 -8.66 16.50
CA ASN A 48 11.54 -9.89 15.77
C ASN A 48 12.71 -9.73 14.81
N LEU A 49 13.38 -10.82 14.45
CA LEU A 49 14.49 -10.77 13.48
C LEU A 49 14.01 -10.34 12.09
N SER A 50 12.77 -10.64 11.72
CA SER A 50 12.19 -10.20 10.45
C SER A 50 11.99 -8.67 10.36
N ASP A 51 11.99 -7.96 11.49
CA ASP A 51 11.87 -6.49 11.50
C ASP A 51 13.16 -5.80 11.01
N THR A 52 14.25 -6.55 10.82
CA THR A 52 15.48 -6.06 10.18
C THR A 52 15.38 -5.96 8.66
N LEU A 53 14.29 -6.42 8.05
CA LEU A 53 14.04 -6.41 6.61
C LEU A 53 12.74 -5.65 6.29
N LEU A 54 12.80 -4.75 5.32
CA LEU A 54 11.65 -4.06 4.75
C LEU A 54 11.52 -4.44 3.27
N GLN A 55 10.37 -4.98 2.89
CA GLN A 55 9.95 -5.05 1.49
C GLN A 55 9.41 -3.67 1.10
N VAL A 56 9.99 -3.05 0.08
CA VAL A 56 9.68 -1.67 -0.29
C VAL A 56 8.69 -1.67 -1.43
N SER A 57 7.51 -1.09 -1.17
CA SER A 57 6.52 -0.85 -2.22
C SER A 57 6.99 0.26 -3.17
N SER A 58 6.66 0.12 -4.45
CA SER A 58 6.99 1.11 -5.49
C SER A 58 6.41 2.52 -5.22
N THR A 59 5.41 2.65 -4.35
CA THR A 59 4.80 3.93 -3.96
C THR A 59 5.37 4.51 -2.68
N THR A 60 6.22 3.75 -1.94
CA THR A 60 6.75 4.16 -0.64
C THR A 60 8.14 4.78 -0.80
N THR A 61 8.34 5.94 -0.19
CA THR A 61 9.63 6.64 -0.14
C THR A 61 10.15 6.84 1.29
N ASP A 62 9.29 6.64 2.30
CA ASP A 62 9.68 6.65 3.71
C ASP A 62 9.88 5.22 4.21
N LEU A 63 11.13 4.84 4.46
CA LEU A 63 11.52 3.52 4.94
C LEU A 63 11.76 3.58 6.44
N ILE A 64 10.86 2.98 7.21
CA ILE A 64 10.85 3.07 8.67
C ILE A 64 11.14 1.70 9.29
N PHE A 65 12.30 1.56 9.91
CA PHE A 65 12.62 0.41 10.75
C PHE A 65 12.06 0.65 12.16
N GLN A 66 11.19 -0.23 12.63
CA GLN A 66 10.65 -0.16 13.99
C GLN A 66 11.60 -0.84 14.97
N ILE A 67 12.08 -0.10 15.97
CA ILE A 67 12.99 -0.60 17.00
C ILE A 67 12.32 -0.60 18.38
N LYS A 68 12.82 -1.46 19.26
CA LYS A 68 12.37 -1.52 20.68
C LYS A 68 12.50 -0.16 21.35
N ARG A 69 11.54 0.18 22.21
CA ARG A 69 11.57 1.41 23.01
C ARG A 69 12.83 1.53 23.87
N LYS A 70 13.32 0.40 24.40
CA LYS A 70 14.52 0.34 25.25
C LYS A 70 15.83 0.25 24.45
N ALA A 71 15.77 0.18 23.12
CA ALA A 71 16.99 0.16 22.31
C ALA A 71 17.80 1.43 22.49
N THR A 72 19.10 1.27 22.75
CA THR A 72 20.06 2.37 22.96
C THR A 72 20.92 2.61 21.72
N VAL A 73 20.91 1.68 20.76
CA VAL A 73 21.66 1.80 19.50
C VAL A 73 21.02 2.89 18.65
N THR A 74 21.86 3.81 18.17
CA THR A 74 21.46 4.92 17.28
C THR A 74 22.16 4.89 15.92
N ASN A 75 23.29 4.18 15.86
CA ASN A 75 24.06 4.05 14.63
C ASN A 75 23.67 2.78 13.88
N PHE A 76 23.30 2.94 12.61
CA PHE A 76 22.89 1.85 11.75
C PHE A 76 23.53 2.01 10.37
N ALA A 77 23.78 0.88 9.70
CA ALA A 77 24.29 0.80 8.34
C ALA A 77 23.27 0.08 7.43
N PRO A 78 22.19 0.76 7.00
CA PRO A 78 21.19 0.15 6.15
C PRO A 78 21.78 -0.28 4.81
N GLN A 79 21.37 -1.43 4.33
CA GLN A 79 21.71 -1.97 3.03
C GLN A 79 20.45 -2.06 2.18
N PHE A 80 20.62 -1.88 0.88
CA PHE A 80 19.52 -1.77 -0.06
C PHE A 80 19.73 -2.71 -1.25
N LYS A 81 18.68 -3.44 -1.61
CA LYS A 81 18.58 -4.06 -2.91
C LYS A 81 17.90 -3.06 -3.84
N LEU A 82 18.59 -2.69 -4.90
CA LEU A 82 18.12 -1.73 -5.89
C LEU A 82 17.64 -2.44 -7.14
N THR A 83 16.84 -1.76 -7.95
CA THR A 83 16.57 -2.17 -9.33
C THR A 83 17.90 -2.33 -10.09
N GLU A 84 17.94 -3.24 -11.05
CA GLU A 84 19.17 -3.64 -11.74
C GLU A 84 19.86 -2.44 -12.41
N GLY A 85 21.16 -2.31 -12.14
CA GLY A 85 22.00 -1.23 -12.67
C GLY A 85 21.85 0.11 -11.97
N ALA A 86 20.88 0.31 -11.08
CA ALA A 86 20.71 1.55 -10.34
C ALA A 86 21.83 1.77 -9.30
N THR A 87 22.12 3.03 -8.99
CA THR A 87 23.11 3.45 -8.00
C THR A 87 22.44 4.23 -6.87
N ILE A 88 23.09 4.28 -5.68
CA ILE A 88 22.53 4.97 -4.52
C ILE A 88 23.58 5.90 -3.87
N SER A 89 23.13 7.04 -3.41
CA SER A 89 23.93 7.99 -2.62
C SER A 89 23.09 8.49 -1.42
N PRO A 90 23.64 8.46 -0.20
CA PRO A 90 24.95 7.95 0.23
C PRO A 90 25.18 6.48 -0.14
N ALA A 91 26.43 6.03 -0.07
CA ALA A 91 26.80 4.68 -0.48
C ALA A 91 26.05 3.61 0.34
N ASN A 92 25.67 2.53 -0.33
CA ASN A 92 24.96 1.39 0.27
C ASN A 92 25.76 0.81 1.45
N GLY A 93 25.10 0.64 2.60
CA GLY A 93 25.74 0.13 3.83
C GLY A 93 26.56 1.16 4.60
N SER A 94 26.50 2.45 4.28
CA SER A 94 27.14 3.50 5.08
C SER A 94 26.47 3.64 6.44
N GLU A 95 27.29 3.78 7.49
CA GLU A 95 26.80 3.95 8.87
C GLU A 95 26.45 5.41 9.16
N TYR A 96 25.29 5.64 9.79
CA TYR A 96 24.83 6.96 10.23
C TYR A 96 24.20 6.89 11.62
N ASP A 97 24.27 8.02 12.34
CA ASP A 97 23.54 8.24 13.59
C ASP A 97 22.11 8.72 13.30
N PHE A 98 21.15 7.81 13.42
CA PHE A 98 19.73 8.05 13.19
C PHE A 98 19.03 8.74 14.36
N SER A 99 19.71 9.01 15.48
CA SER A 99 19.17 9.84 16.55
C SER A 99 18.98 11.31 16.13
N LYS A 100 19.67 11.73 15.07
CA LYS A 100 19.60 13.09 14.50
C LYS A 100 18.47 13.27 13.47
N GLY A 101 17.71 12.22 13.22
CA GLY A 101 16.61 12.23 12.25
C GLY A 101 16.83 11.30 11.06
N PRO A 102 15.92 11.33 10.08
CA PRO A 102 16.00 10.50 8.88
C PRO A 102 17.24 10.82 8.04
N VAL A 103 17.86 9.77 7.47
CA VAL A 103 18.89 9.92 6.45
C VAL A 103 18.24 9.83 5.06
N VAL A 104 18.61 10.79 4.20
CA VAL A 104 18.08 10.87 2.83
C VAL A 104 19.01 10.15 1.87
N TYR A 105 18.45 9.22 1.10
CA TYR A 105 19.15 8.50 0.04
C TYR A 105 18.54 8.86 -1.32
N THR A 106 19.38 9.01 -2.32
CA THR A 106 18.96 9.21 -3.71
C THR A 106 19.39 8.01 -4.53
N VAL A 107 18.43 7.33 -5.15
CA VAL A 107 18.66 6.25 -6.11
C VAL A 107 18.61 6.83 -7.51
N THR A 108 19.59 6.52 -8.34
CA THR A 108 19.68 6.96 -9.74
C THR A 108 19.64 5.74 -10.65
N SER A 109 18.84 5.79 -11.70
CA SER A 109 18.69 4.74 -12.70
C SER A 109 20.01 4.45 -13.43
N GLN A 110 20.08 3.27 -14.05
CA GLN A 110 21.26 2.86 -14.83
C GLN A 110 21.55 3.82 -16.00
N ASP A 111 20.51 4.36 -16.62
CA ASP A 111 20.64 5.34 -17.72
C ASP A 111 20.98 6.75 -17.26
N GLY A 112 20.97 7.01 -15.93
CA GLY A 112 21.27 8.29 -15.31
C GLY A 112 20.21 9.38 -15.49
N ASN A 113 19.08 9.08 -16.14
CA ASN A 113 18.06 10.07 -16.49
C ASN A 113 17.03 10.30 -15.38
N TYR A 114 16.86 9.32 -14.48
CA TYR A 114 15.87 9.35 -13.43
C TYR A 114 16.50 9.18 -12.06
N SER A 115 15.90 9.83 -11.07
CA SER A 115 16.31 9.66 -9.69
C SER A 115 15.11 9.67 -8.75
N ARG A 116 15.22 8.93 -7.64
CA ARG A 116 14.20 8.86 -6.62
C ARG A 116 14.82 9.04 -5.23
N VAL A 117 14.14 9.82 -4.41
CA VAL A 117 14.60 10.17 -3.06
C VAL A 117 13.86 9.31 -2.05
N TYR A 118 14.61 8.66 -1.15
CA TYR A 118 14.11 7.86 -0.05
C TYR A 118 14.55 8.46 1.29
N ARG A 119 13.68 8.38 2.29
CA ARG A 119 13.97 8.80 3.66
C ARG A 119 14.00 7.57 4.55
N VAL A 120 15.14 7.24 5.09
CA VAL A 120 15.33 6.09 5.99
C VAL A 120 15.37 6.56 7.42
N SER A 121 14.60 5.91 8.30
CA SER A 121 14.57 6.23 9.73
C SER A 121 14.46 4.96 10.59
N PHE A 122 14.96 5.06 11.82
CA PHE A 122 14.78 4.05 12.87
C PHE A 122 13.93 4.68 13.97
N LYS A 123 12.69 4.21 14.10
CA LYS A 123 11.74 4.78 15.06
C LYS A 123 11.49 3.83 16.22
N LYS A 124 11.58 4.35 17.44
CA LYS A 124 11.11 3.63 18.62
C LYS A 124 9.59 3.55 18.56
N ALA A 125 9.04 2.42 19.03
CA ALA A 125 7.62 2.29 19.23
C ALA A 125 7.11 3.51 20.05
N SER A 126 6.28 4.34 19.44
CA SER A 126 5.75 5.52 20.12
C SER A 126 4.70 5.10 21.15
N VAL A 127 4.75 5.72 22.34
CA VAL A 127 3.59 5.71 23.24
C VAL A 127 2.60 6.70 22.66
N MET A 128 1.53 6.19 22.04
CA MET A 128 0.43 7.08 21.71
C MET A 128 -0.20 7.57 23.01
N VAL A 129 -0.17 8.87 23.26
CA VAL A 129 -0.82 9.51 24.40
C VAL A 129 -2.27 9.78 24.05
N GLY A 130 -3.21 9.22 24.81
CA GLY A 130 -4.66 9.38 24.59
C GLY A 130 -5.33 8.05 24.17
N ASP A 131 -6.63 7.96 24.33
CA ASP A 131 -7.47 6.79 24.02
C ASP A 131 -8.06 6.80 22.60
N THR A 132 -7.77 7.84 21.80
CA THR A 132 -8.35 8.02 20.46
C THR A 132 -7.27 8.37 19.45
N VAL A 133 -7.21 7.60 18.37
CA VAL A 133 -6.42 7.91 17.17
C VAL A 133 -7.31 8.63 16.16
N LYS A 134 -6.79 9.69 15.55
CA LYS A 134 -7.56 10.58 14.66
C LYS A 134 -6.96 10.56 13.27
N PHE A 135 -7.83 10.45 12.27
CA PHE A 135 -7.52 10.59 10.86
C PHE A 135 -8.48 11.64 10.28
N ASP A 136 -7.93 12.77 9.91
CA ASP A 136 -8.71 13.95 9.47
C ASP A 136 -8.60 14.19 7.96
N PHE A 137 -7.70 13.49 7.24
CA PHE A 137 -7.47 13.57 5.80
C PHE A 137 -7.10 14.96 5.26
N GLU A 138 -6.61 15.84 6.12
CA GLU A 138 -6.23 17.23 5.77
C GLU A 138 -4.98 17.30 4.89
N HIS A 139 -4.14 16.26 4.92
CA HIS A 139 -2.84 16.27 4.26
C HIS A 139 -2.82 15.29 3.09
N TYR A 140 -2.62 15.84 1.90
CA TYR A 140 -2.46 15.08 0.67
C TYR A 140 -1.46 15.76 -0.26
N VAL A 141 -0.87 15.00 -1.14
CA VAL A 141 0.06 15.47 -2.17
C VAL A 141 -0.31 14.89 -3.52
N LYS A 142 0.12 15.55 -4.60
CA LYS A 142 0.19 14.92 -5.92
C LYS A 142 1.53 14.23 -6.04
N ALA A 143 1.51 12.92 -6.24
CA ALA A 143 2.67 12.08 -6.49
C ALA A 143 2.75 11.74 -7.97
N ASN A 144 3.96 11.53 -8.46
CA ASN A 144 4.22 11.09 -9.83
C ASN A 144 5.15 9.87 -9.77
N LEU A 145 4.81 8.84 -10.52
CA LEU A 145 5.72 7.76 -10.84
C LEU A 145 6.23 7.99 -12.26
N THR A 146 7.51 7.78 -12.48
CA THR A 146 8.17 8.05 -13.76
C THR A 146 7.36 7.52 -14.94
N GLY A 147 6.96 8.42 -15.83
CA GLY A 147 6.20 8.09 -17.05
C GLY A 147 4.69 7.86 -16.86
N LEU A 148 4.15 8.09 -15.66
CA LEU A 148 2.71 8.00 -15.38
C LEU A 148 2.10 9.38 -15.12
N ALA A 149 0.76 9.46 -15.11
CA ALA A 149 0.03 10.64 -14.70
C ALA A 149 0.22 10.91 -13.20
N ASP A 150 0.12 12.18 -12.81
CA ASP A 150 0.06 12.55 -11.40
C ASP A 150 -1.16 11.93 -10.73
N PHE A 151 -1.03 11.53 -9.47
CA PHE A 151 -2.12 10.98 -8.69
C PHE A 151 -2.11 11.48 -7.26
N TYR A 152 -3.29 11.50 -6.60
CA TYR A 152 -3.41 11.90 -5.20
C TYR A 152 -2.97 10.81 -4.24
N LYS A 153 -2.27 11.22 -3.17
CA LYS A 153 -1.77 10.38 -2.08
C LYS A 153 -1.98 11.11 -0.75
N TRP A 154 -2.49 10.41 0.26
CA TRP A 154 -2.73 10.97 1.60
C TRP A 154 -1.58 10.66 2.55
N GLN A 155 -1.34 11.60 3.44
CA GLN A 155 -0.29 11.52 4.46
C GLN A 155 -0.86 11.86 5.83
N GLU A 156 -0.25 11.31 6.87
CA GLU A 156 -0.56 11.70 8.25
C GLU A 156 0.65 12.37 8.89
N LYS A 157 0.36 13.34 9.77
CA LYS A 157 1.38 14.02 10.53
C LYS A 157 1.80 13.13 11.72
N ASP A 158 3.07 12.74 11.75
CA ASP A 158 3.70 12.10 12.90
C ASP A 158 4.74 13.08 13.46
N GLY A 159 4.56 13.57 14.70
CA GLY A 159 5.38 14.52 15.44
C GLY A 159 6.54 15.26 14.72
N GLU A 160 7.32 14.54 13.95
CA GLU A 160 8.52 15.02 13.26
C GLU A 160 8.32 15.26 11.75
N GLY A 161 7.17 14.88 11.15
CA GLY A 161 6.94 15.04 9.71
C GLY A 161 5.68 14.40 9.19
N MET A 162 5.57 14.39 7.84
CA MET A 162 4.48 13.74 7.13
C MET A 162 4.85 12.30 6.80
N GLN A 163 3.93 11.36 7.03
CA GLN A 163 4.11 9.93 6.81
C GLN A 163 3.13 9.41 5.77
N ASP A 164 3.63 8.58 4.85
CA ASP A 164 2.85 7.87 3.86
C ASP A 164 2.25 6.60 4.50
N VAL A 165 1.09 6.74 5.10
CA VAL A 165 0.42 5.62 5.80
C VAL A 165 -0.84 5.14 5.10
N TRP A 166 -1.28 5.88 4.06
CA TRP A 166 -2.47 5.57 3.30
C TRP A 166 -2.14 5.04 1.92
N GLY A 167 -2.59 3.82 1.62
CA GLY A 167 -2.58 3.25 0.28
C GLY A 167 -3.90 3.51 -0.44
N SER A 168 -3.83 3.63 -1.77
CA SER A 168 -4.99 3.69 -2.66
C SER A 168 -4.68 3.06 -4.01
N GLY A 169 -5.72 2.73 -4.76
CA GLY A 169 -5.59 2.23 -6.14
C GLY A 169 -5.21 3.29 -7.19
N ASN A 170 -5.04 4.57 -6.79
CA ASN A 170 -4.75 5.66 -7.73
C ASN A 170 -3.51 5.40 -8.60
N ALA A 171 -2.40 4.95 -7.98
CA ALA A 171 -1.19 4.60 -8.71
C ALA A 171 -1.41 3.48 -9.75
N GLY A 172 -2.25 2.48 -9.43
CA GLY A 172 -2.64 1.44 -10.38
C GLY A 172 -3.57 1.95 -11.49
N PHE A 173 -4.47 2.88 -11.15
CA PHE A 173 -5.38 3.52 -12.10
C PHE A 173 -4.62 4.38 -13.12
N SER A 174 -3.56 5.09 -12.70
CA SER A 174 -2.74 5.92 -13.59
C SER A 174 -2.07 5.11 -14.72
N LEU A 175 -1.89 3.79 -14.56
CA LEU A 175 -1.43 2.91 -15.66
C LEU A 175 -2.44 2.82 -16.82
N SER A 176 -3.73 2.89 -16.51
CA SER A 176 -4.81 2.82 -17.52
C SER A 176 -5.32 4.20 -17.96
N ALA A 177 -5.06 5.23 -17.16
CA ALA A 177 -5.53 6.60 -17.32
C ALA A 177 -4.36 7.60 -17.39
N TRP A 178 -3.28 7.21 -18.04
CA TRP A 178 -2.02 7.96 -18.13
C TRP A 178 -2.14 9.37 -18.70
N ASP A 179 -3.20 9.66 -19.46
CA ASP A 179 -3.51 10.94 -20.07
C ASP A 179 -4.54 11.78 -19.30
N GLN A 180 -5.00 11.28 -18.14
CA GLN A 180 -6.02 11.93 -17.32
C GLN A 180 -5.36 12.74 -16.19
N PRO A 181 -5.98 13.88 -15.81
CA PRO A 181 -5.52 14.62 -14.63
C PRO A 181 -5.84 13.87 -13.33
N ALA A 182 -5.11 14.16 -12.25
CA ALA A 182 -5.30 13.53 -10.94
C ALA A 182 -6.73 13.69 -10.38
N GLU A 183 -7.48 14.69 -10.82
CA GLU A 183 -8.89 14.90 -10.47
C GLU A 183 -9.83 13.81 -11.03
N ALA A 184 -9.35 13.01 -11.99
CA ALA A 184 -10.07 11.85 -12.52
C ALA A 184 -9.80 10.57 -11.71
N ASP A 185 -8.89 10.60 -10.74
CA ASP A 185 -8.55 9.45 -9.89
C ASP A 185 -9.78 8.84 -9.20
N PRO A 186 -9.72 7.55 -8.91
CA PRO A 186 -10.72 6.89 -8.07
C PRO A 186 -10.81 7.45 -6.66
N ALA A 187 -9.71 7.96 -6.10
CA ALA A 187 -9.67 8.61 -4.80
C ALA A 187 -9.15 10.05 -4.95
N ILE A 188 -9.93 11.03 -4.55
CA ILE A 188 -9.59 12.47 -4.65
C ILE A 188 -9.93 13.22 -3.36
N PRO A 189 -9.20 14.30 -3.03
CA PRO A 189 -9.57 15.20 -1.93
C PRO A 189 -10.77 16.06 -2.32
N ILE A 190 -11.65 16.29 -1.37
CA ILE A 190 -12.82 17.19 -1.47
C ILE A 190 -12.96 18.04 -0.21
N ASP A 191 -13.89 19.00 -0.21
CA ASP A 191 -14.31 19.67 1.01
C ASP A 191 -15.13 18.69 1.86
N GLY A 192 -14.77 18.59 3.15
CA GLY A 192 -15.26 17.60 4.08
C GLY A 192 -16.46 18.02 4.94
N PHE A 193 -16.72 17.20 5.94
CA PHE A 193 -17.59 17.55 7.06
C PHE A 193 -16.97 18.73 7.86
N ASP A 194 -15.65 18.67 8.02
CA ASP A 194 -14.84 19.75 8.61
C ASP A 194 -13.43 19.71 8.01
N GLY A 195 -13.06 20.72 7.25
CA GLY A 195 -11.80 20.78 6.49
C GLY A 195 -11.84 19.96 5.21
N LYS A 196 -10.88 19.06 5.01
CA LYS A 196 -10.78 18.19 3.85
C LYS A 196 -11.25 16.76 4.15
N ALA A 197 -11.73 16.10 3.13
CA ALA A 197 -12.20 14.71 3.16
C ALA A 197 -11.70 13.94 1.93
N VAL A 198 -11.97 12.65 1.90
CA VAL A 198 -11.68 11.79 0.76
C VAL A 198 -12.96 11.40 0.06
N GLN A 199 -13.00 11.59 -1.27
CA GLN A 199 -14.02 11.02 -2.14
C GLN A 199 -13.47 9.83 -2.88
N LEU A 200 -14.13 8.71 -2.79
CA LEU A 200 -13.83 7.45 -3.42
C LEU A 200 -14.91 7.16 -4.47
N THR A 201 -14.52 7.07 -5.74
CA THR A 201 -15.47 6.85 -6.85
C THR A 201 -15.04 5.66 -7.70
N THR A 202 -15.95 4.75 -7.96
CA THR A 202 -15.70 3.65 -8.92
C THR A 202 -15.59 4.20 -10.32
N ARG A 203 -14.44 4.03 -10.96
CA ARG A 203 -14.09 4.55 -12.29
C ARG A 203 -13.98 3.44 -13.33
N SER A 204 -14.17 3.79 -14.59
CA SER A 204 -13.83 2.92 -15.71
C SER A 204 -12.32 2.97 -15.96
N THR A 205 -11.71 1.82 -16.20
CA THR A 205 -10.29 1.68 -16.59
C THR A 205 -10.10 1.74 -18.12
N GLY A 206 -11.15 2.09 -18.85
CA GLY A 206 -11.11 2.23 -20.31
C GLY A 206 -10.91 0.90 -21.05
N SER A 207 -10.40 1.00 -22.28
CA SER A 207 -10.18 -0.17 -23.14
C SER A 207 -9.02 -1.05 -22.66
N LEU A 208 -7.97 -0.46 -22.10
CA LEU A 208 -6.81 -1.20 -21.57
C LEU A 208 -7.23 -2.09 -20.40
N GLY A 209 -7.94 -1.54 -19.42
CA GLY A 209 -8.41 -2.32 -18.28
C GLY A 209 -9.38 -3.44 -18.68
N LYS A 210 -10.27 -3.19 -19.66
CA LYS A 210 -11.15 -4.24 -20.22
C LYS A 210 -10.35 -5.38 -20.86
N LEU A 211 -9.28 -5.05 -21.58
CA LEU A 211 -8.40 -6.04 -22.21
C LEU A 211 -7.77 -7.00 -21.20
N VAL A 212 -7.33 -6.48 -20.06
CA VAL A 212 -6.75 -7.26 -18.96
C VAL A 212 -7.79 -7.78 -17.94
N LYS A 213 -9.09 -7.68 -18.29
CA LYS A 213 -10.22 -8.11 -17.45
C LYS A 213 -10.29 -7.39 -16.08
N MET A 214 -9.94 -6.13 -16.06
CA MET A 214 -10.04 -5.21 -14.92
C MET A 214 -10.86 -3.97 -15.35
N PRO A 215 -12.17 -4.11 -15.69
CA PRO A 215 -12.94 -3.06 -16.36
C PRO A 215 -13.24 -1.85 -15.50
N ILE A 216 -13.15 -1.99 -14.19
CA ILE A 216 -13.38 -0.92 -13.23
C ILE A 216 -12.22 -0.83 -12.22
N ALA A 217 -12.01 0.36 -11.69
CA ALA A 217 -11.22 0.63 -10.49
C ALA A 217 -12.17 1.19 -9.43
N ALA A 218 -12.45 0.42 -8.38
CA ALA A 218 -13.17 0.94 -7.23
C ALA A 218 -12.32 2.01 -6.54
N GLY A 219 -12.90 3.16 -6.22
CA GLY A 219 -12.26 4.13 -5.35
C GLY A 219 -12.02 3.50 -3.99
N ASN A 220 -10.78 3.45 -3.57
CA ASN A 220 -10.41 2.90 -2.27
C ASN A 220 -9.34 3.74 -1.57
N LEU A 221 -9.39 3.72 -0.26
CA LEU A 221 -8.36 4.25 0.62
C LEU A 221 -8.22 3.28 1.79
N PHE A 222 -6.99 2.93 2.15
CA PHE A 222 -6.76 2.01 3.25
C PHE A 222 -5.50 2.38 4.04
N TYR A 223 -5.55 2.16 5.33
CA TYR A 223 -4.39 2.29 6.21
C TYR A 223 -3.47 1.10 5.97
N GLY A 224 -2.36 1.36 5.24
CA GLY A 224 -1.44 0.37 4.67
C GLY A 224 -0.71 0.92 3.44
N THR A 225 -0.15 0.03 2.61
CA THR A 225 0.62 0.40 1.42
C THR A 225 0.09 -0.27 0.15
N PHE A 226 0.30 0.36 -1.01
CA PHE A 226 -0.06 -0.17 -2.31
C PHE A 226 1.21 -0.53 -3.10
N ASP A 227 1.34 -1.81 -3.50
CA ASP A 227 2.45 -2.28 -4.33
C ASP A 227 2.04 -2.34 -5.81
N LEU A 228 2.50 -1.35 -6.58
CA LEU A 228 2.17 -1.23 -8.00
C LEU A 228 2.70 -2.41 -8.83
N ARG A 229 3.84 -3.03 -8.44
CA ARG A 229 4.42 -4.18 -9.14
C ARG A 229 3.46 -5.37 -9.17
N ASN A 230 2.67 -5.54 -8.14
CA ASN A 230 1.64 -6.58 -8.06
C ASN A 230 0.32 -6.19 -8.75
N ALA A 231 0.07 -4.92 -9.04
CA ALA A 231 -1.25 -4.43 -9.49
C ALA A 231 -1.76 -5.12 -10.78
N LEU A 232 -0.88 -5.45 -11.71
CA LEU A 232 -1.24 -6.11 -12.97
C LEU A 232 -1.16 -7.64 -12.88
N ALA A 233 -0.24 -8.19 -12.07
CA ALA A 233 -0.03 -9.63 -11.97
C ALA A 233 -1.02 -10.29 -11.00
N ASP A 234 -1.22 -9.69 -9.84
CA ASP A 234 -2.12 -10.15 -8.79
C ASP A 234 -2.64 -8.94 -8.00
N ALA A 235 -3.74 -8.35 -8.48
CA ALA A 235 -4.31 -7.13 -7.90
C ALA A 235 -4.66 -7.27 -6.40
N LEU A 236 -4.98 -8.48 -5.91
CA LEU A 236 -5.25 -8.71 -4.50
C LEU A 236 -4.00 -8.55 -3.64
N LYS A 237 -2.82 -8.90 -4.16
CA LYS A 237 -1.53 -8.71 -3.48
C LYS A 237 -0.99 -7.29 -3.56
N ALA A 238 -1.55 -6.46 -4.43
CA ALA A 238 -1.15 -5.05 -4.53
C ALA A 238 -1.53 -4.25 -3.27
N THR A 239 -2.59 -4.63 -2.59
CA THR A 239 -3.03 -3.99 -1.35
C THR A 239 -2.42 -4.69 -0.14
N GLN A 240 -1.56 -3.99 0.59
CA GLN A 240 -0.92 -4.49 1.80
C GLN A 240 -1.49 -3.71 2.99
N PHE A 241 -2.28 -4.39 3.81
CA PHE A 241 -3.12 -3.77 4.81
C PHE A 241 -2.47 -3.70 6.19
N GLY A 242 -2.54 -2.53 6.80
CA GLY A 242 -2.24 -2.30 8.20
C GLY A 242 -0.84 -1.78 8.48
N HIS A 243 -0.77 -1.03 9.57
CA HIS A 243 0.47 -0.59 10.20
C HIS A 243 0.52 -1.08 11.65
N PRO A 244 1.71 -1.23 12.25
CA PRO A 244 1.85 -1.62 13.64
C PRO A 244 1.02 -0.73 14.57
N PHE A 245 0.28 -1.35 15.49
CA PHE A 245 -0.66 -0.67 16.36
C PHE A 245 -0.62 -1.30 17.76
N ASN A 246 -0.30 -0.49 18.77
CA ASN A 246 0.00 -0.94 20.14
C ASN A 246 -1.10 -0.59 21.16
N ARG A 247 -2.35 -0.48 20.72
CA ARG A 247 -3.50 -0.23 21.55
C ARG A 247 -4.60 -1.22 21.23
N LYS A 248 -5.46 -1.46 22.21
CA LYS A 248 -6.66 -2.28 22.01
C LYS A 248 -7.78 -1.42 21.42
N PRO A 249 -8.14 -1.57 20.13
CA PRO A 249 -9.19 -0.80 19.51
C PRO A 249 -10.55 -1.31 19.99
N LEU A 250 -11.46 -0.39 20.33
CA LEU A 250 -12.83 -0.70 20.77
C LEU A 250 -13.86 -0.35 19.71
N THR A 251 -13.70 0.82 19.07
CA THR A 251 -14.71 1.38 18.17
C THR A 251 -14.05 2.19 17.05
N VAL A 252 -14.59 2.09 15.85
CA VAL A 252 -14.30 3.00 14.73
C VAL A 252 -15.49 3.93 14.57
N THR A 253 -15.27 5.24 14.54
CA THR A 253 -16.28 6.25 14.21
C THR A 253 -15.81 7.14 13.08
N GLY A 254 -16.71 7.89 12.47
CA GLY A 254 -16.41 8.88 11.43
C GLY A 254 -17.67 9.37 10.76
N TYR A 255 -17.49 10.13 9.69
CA TYR A 255 -18.59 10.63 8.87
C TYR A 255 -18.48 10.10 7.45
N TYR A 256 -19.62 9.81 6.83
CA TYR A 256 -19.66 9.37 5.45
C TYR A 256 -20.84 9.96 4.68
N LYS A 257 -20.69 9.97 3.34
CA LYS A 257 -21.78 10.04 2.36
C LYS A 257 -21.63 8.89 1.41
N TYR A 258 -22.74 8.36 0.91
CA TYR A 258 -22.68 7.29 -0.08
C TYR A 258 -23.78 7.41 -1.12
N THR A 259 -23.40 7.43 -2.39
CA THR A 259 -24.32 7.41 -3.53
C THR A 259 -23.99 6.23 -4.43
N PRO A 260 -24.75 5.13 -4.39
CA PRO A 260 -24.54 4.00 -5.30
C PRO A 260 -25.00 4.38 -6.72
N ALA A 261 -24.23 3.99 -7.72
CA ALA A 261 -24.65 4.03 -9.11
C ALA A 261 -25.57 2.83 -9.43
N LYS A 262 -26.35 2.96 -10.51
CA LYS A 262 -27.46 2.03 -10.81
C LYS A 262 -27.03 0.72 -11.47
N THR A 263 -25.99 0.77 -12.33
CA THR A 263 -25.64 -0.37 -13.18
C THR A 263 -24.39 -1.06 -12.69
N VAL A 264 -24.56 -2.19 -12.03
CA VAL A 264 -23.46 -3.05 -11.58
C VAL A 264 -23.00 -3.93 -12.75
N THR A 265 -21.70 -4.02 -12.95
CA THR A 265 -21.09 -4.93 -13.92
C THR A 265 -20.12 -5.89 -13.25
N ASP A 266 -19.95 -7.06 -13.85
CA ASP A 266 -18.93 -8.04 -13.45
C ASP A 266 -17.58 -7.79 -14.14
N ARG A 267 -16.62 -8.66 -13.85
CA ARG A 267 -15.27 -8.63 -14.42
C ARG A 267 -15.23 -8.77 -15.95
N ALA A 268 -16.28 -9.34 -16.56
CA ALA A 268 -16.44 -9.43 -18.01
C ALA A 268 -17.19 -8.23 -18.60
N SER A 269 -17.48 -7.20 -17.81
CA SER A 269 -18.32 -6.03 -18.15
C SER A 269 -19.78 -6.41 -18.47
N LYS A 270 -20.25 -7.58 -18.00
CA LYS A 270 -21.65 -7.98 -18.13
C LYS A 270 -22.45 -7.30 -17.02
N VAL A 271 -23.60 -6.72 -17.38
CA VAL A 271 -24.54 -6.15 -16.41
C VAL A 271 -25.12 -7.26 -15.54
N LEU A 272 -25.11 -7.02 -14.24
CA LEU A 272 -25.73 -7.89 -13.24
C LEU A 272 -27.10 -7.29 -12.89
N GLU A 273 -28.17 -7.91 -13.43
CA GLU A 273 -29.53 -7.48 -13.16
C GLU A 273 -29.86 -7.69 -11.67
N ASP A 274 -30.68 -6.80 -11.12
CA ASP A 274 -31.15 -6.82 -9.72
C ASP A 274 -30.06 -6.74 -8.63
N VAL A 275 -28.80 -6.48 -9.01
CA VAL A 275 -27.71 -6.27 -8.06
C VAL A 275 -27.54 -4.76 -7.81
N LYS A 276 -27.53 -4.37 -6.54
CA LYS A 276 -27.21 -3.01 -6.11
C LYS A 276 -25.76 -2.95 -5.63
N ASP A 277 -25.05 -1.90 -6.05
CA ASP A 277 -23.71 -1.67 -5.50
C ASP A 277 -23.80 -1.25 -4.03
N SER A 278 -22.76 -1.57 -3.29
CA SER A 278 -22.61 -1.21 -1.88
C SER A 278 -21.17 -0.81 -1.60
N ALA A 279 -20.98 0.22 -0.83
CA ALA A 279 -19.66 0.58 -0.33
C ALA A 279 -19.17 -0.40 0.75
N ALA A 280 -17.89 -0.30 1.11
CA ALA A 280 -17.30 -0.99 2.25
C ALA A 280 -16.63 0.01 3.19
N ILE A 281 -16.89 -0.13 4.50
CA ILE A 281 -16.24 0.58 5.60
C ILE A 281 -15.95 -0.48 6.66
N TYR A 282 -14.67 -0.80 6.87
CA TYR A 282 -14.28 -1.78 7.88
C TYR A 282 -12.88 -1.55 8.43
N ALA A 283 -12.62 -2.14 9.58
CA ALA A 283 -11.30 -2.19 10.20
C ALA A 283 -10.96 -3.62 10.63
N VAL A 284 -9.70 -3.98 10.53
CA VAL A 284 -9.18 -5.29 10.95
C VAL A 284 -7.99 -5.08 11.86
N PHE A 285 -8.03 -5.71 13.03
CA PHE A 285 -6.93 -5.78 13.97
C PHE A 285 -6.40 -7.20 13.99
N TYR A 286 -5.13 -7.40 13.68
CA TYR A 286 -4.55 -8.72 13.45
C TYR A 286 -3.13 -8.82 13.99
N ARG A 287 -2.70 -10.04 14.34
CA ARG A 287 -1.33 -10.34 14.75
C ARG A 287 -0.43 -10.28 13.51
N ASN A 288 0.60 -9.43 13.56
CA ASN A 288 1.45 -9.16 12.40
C ASN A 288 2.70 -10.03 12.30
N HIS A 289 2.75 -11.09 13.08
CA HIS A 289 3.74 -12.16 13.00
C HIS A 289 3.05 -13.51 13.19
N ASP A 290 3.55 -14.52 12.48
CA ASP A 290 3.13 -15.91 12.68
C ASP A 290 3.79 -16.55 13.92
N ASP A 291 3.47 -17.81 14.17
CA ASP A 291 4.01 -18.54 15.33
C ASP A 291 5.52 -18.80 15.23
N SER A 292 6.13 -18.65 14.07
CA SER A 292 7.57 -18.72 13.85
C SER A 292 8.28 -17.37 14.06
N GLY A 293 7.51 -16.28 14.29
CA GLY A 293 8.01 -14.92 14.43
C GLY A 293 8.28 -14.23 13.08
N GLN A 294 7.81 -14.83 11.96
CA GLN A 294 7.90 -14.20 10.65
C GLN A 294 6.84 -13.11 10.52
N LYS A 295 7.24 -11.95 9.99
CA LYS A 295 6.33 -10.84 9.74
C LYS A 295 5.27 -11.22 8.70
N VAL A 296 4.02 -10.92 9.00
CA VAL A 296 2.88 -11.13 8.12
C VAL A 296 2.19 -9.78 7.87
N VAL A 297 1.93 -9.48 6.62
CA VAL A 297 1.07 -8.38 6.19
C VAL A 297 -0.12 -8.99 5.45
N LEU A 298 -1.33 -8.65 5.86
CA LEU A 298 -2.55 -9.12 5.18
C LEU A 298 -2.76 -8.32 3.90
N ASP A 299 -3.26 -9.01 2.87
CA ASP A 299 -3.55 -8.45 1.56
C ASP A 299 -5.02 -8.66 1.14
N GLY A 300 -5.40 -8.28 -0.07
CA GLY A 300 -6.77 -8.42 -0.58
C GLY A 300 -7.28 -9.85 -0.61
N SER A 301 -6.40 -10.85 -0.60
CA SER A 301 -6.79 -12.26 -0.62
C SER A 301 -7.20 -12.80 0.76
N ASN A 302 -6.72 -12.19 1.85
CA ASN A 302 -6.83 -12.75 3.20
C ASN A 302 -7.25 -11.78 4.31
N ILE A 303 -7.41 -10.48 4.01
CA ILE A 303 -7.75 -9.44 5.01
C ILE A 303 -9.02 -9.74 5.82
N LYS A 304 -9.94 -10.51 5.31
CA LYS A 304 -11.18 -10.91 6.01
C LYS A 304 -11.22 -12.38 6.45
N THR A 305 -10.21 -13.18 6.10
CA THR A 305 -10.24 -14.64 6.28
C THR A 305 -9.04 -15.22 7.01
N SER A 306 -7.98 -14.43 7.23
CA SER A 306 -6.78 -14.89 7.91
C SER A 306 -7.07 -15.33 9.35
N ASN A 307 -6.44 -16.41 9.79
CA ASN A 307 -6.46 -16.88 11.18
C ASN A 307 -5.68 -15.96 12.15
N LEU A 308 -4.93 -15.00 11.63
CA LEU A 308 -4.23 -13.99 12.44
C LEU A 308 -5.13 -12.82 12.85
N ILE A 309 -6.36 -12.76 12.36
CA ILE A 309 -7.32 -11.71 12.74
C ILE A 309 -7.75 -11.90 14.19
N VAL A 310 -7.56 -10.84 14.98
CA VAL A 310 -7.90 -10.80 16.41
C VAL A 310 -9.23 -10.10 16.63
N ALA A 311 -9.49 -9.02 15.90
CA ALA A 311 -10.77 -8.33 15.98
C ALA A 311 -11.11 -7.67 14.64
N MET A 312 -12.40 -7.50 14.39
CA MET A 312 -12.92 -6.85 13.19
C MET A 312 -14.08 -5.91 13.55
N ALA A 313 -14.08 -4.73 12.94
CA ALA A 313 -15.20 -3.80 12.90
C ALA A 313 -15.63 -3.67 11.43
N ASP A 314 -16.79 -4.21 11.06
CA ASP A 314 -17.31 -4.21 9.68
C ASP A 314 -18.70 -3.59 9.66
N MET A 315 -18.89 -2.60 8.82
CA MET A 315 -20.20 -2.03 8.53
C MET A 315 -20.87 -2.91 7.47
N ASP A 316 -21.66 -3.90 7.90
CA ASP A 316 -22.26 -4.93 7.04
C ASP A 316 -22.96 -4.33 5.81
N TYR A 317 -23.63 -3.19 5.99
CA TYR A 317 -24.30 -2.43 4.95
C TYR A 317 -24.10 -0.93 5.11
N VAL A 318 -23.47 -0.30 4.11
CA VAL A 318 -23.32 1.15 4.02
C VAL A 318 -24.55 1.72 3.32
N ALA A 319 -25.47 2.28 4.10
CA ALA A 319 -26.71 2.86 3.56
C ALA A 319 -26.42 4.10 2.71
N PRO A 320 -27.14 4.33 1.59
CA PRO A 320 -27.06 5.58 0.83
C PRO A 320 -27.39 6.79 1.71
N LYS A 321 -26.56 7.82 1.65
CA LYS A 321 -26.68 9.07 2.40
C LYS A 321 -26.20 10.25 1.54
N GLU A 322 -27.05 11.23 1.33
CA GLU A 322 -26.72 12.46 0.60
C GLU A 322 -25.95 13.44 1.49
N ASP A 323 -26.29 13.48 2.79
CA ASP A 323 -25.65 14.32 3.78
C ASP A 323 -24.60 13.55 4.59
N TRP A 324 -23.61 14.28 5.15
CA TRP A 324 -22.65 13.73 6.08
C TRP A 324 -23.34 13.08 7.26
N THR A 325 -23.15 11.78 7.39
CA THR A 325 -23.81 10.97 8.41
C THR A 325 -22.74 10.29 9.26
N GLU A 326 -22.89 10.40 10.57
CA GLU A 326 -21.99 9.73 11.52
C GLU A 326 -22.19 8.22 11.44
N PHE A 327 -21.08 7.47 11.58
CA PHE A 327 -21.09 6.04 11.77
C PHE A 327 -20.28 5.64 13.01
N GLU A 328 -20.71 4.55 13.64
CA GLU A 328 -20.02 3.91 14.75
C GLU A 328 -20.03 2.40 14.54
N ILE A 329 -18.85 1.77 14.57
CA ILE A 329 -18.67 0.33 14.39
C ILE A 329 -17.81 -0.20 15.53
N LYS A 330 -18.36 -1.12 16.33
CA LYS A 330 -17.60 -1.75 17.44
C LYS A 330 -16.76 -2.90 16.92
N PHE A 331 -15.52 -3.01 17.44
CA PHE A 331 -14.68 -4.18 17.18
C PHE A 331 -15.28 -5.42 17.85
N LYS A 332 -15.52 -6.46 17.06
CA LYS A 332 -15.86 -7.80 17.53
C LYS A 332 -14.58 -8.60 17.64
N TYR A 333 -14.19 -8.92 18.87
CA TYR A 333 -13.01 -9.73 19.15
C TYR A 333 -13.29 -11.20 18.89
N LEU A 334 -12.38 -11.86 18.16
CA LEU A 334 -12.41 -13.29 17.84
C LEU A 334 -11.52 -14.08 18.79
N THR A 335 -10.47 -13.43 19.32
CA THR A 335 -9.53 -13.99 20.29
C THR A 335 -9.15 -12.92 21.30
N ASP A 336 -8.61 -13.36 22.44
CA ASP A 336 -8.04 -12.46 23.44
C ASP A 336 -6.75 -11.80 22.91
N ILE A 337 -6.45 -10.61 23.43
CA ILE A 337 -5.22 -9.90 23.15
C ILE A 337 -4.15 -10.34 24.16
N ASP A 338 -2.98 -10.68 23.65
CA ASP A 338 -1.77 -10.80 24.44
C ASP A 338 -1.16 -9.38 24.63
N LEU A 339 -1.12 -8.92 25.88
CA LEU A 339 -0.66 -7.57 26.22
C LEU A 339 0.84 -7.39 25.96
N ASP A 340 1.65 -8.43 26.16
CA ASP A 340 3.09 -8.37 25.91
C ASP A 340 3.34 -8.22 24.39
N VAL A 341 2.58 -8.93 23.57
CA VAL A 341 2.62 -8.79 22.10
C VAL A 341 2.14 -7.41 21.68
N LEU A 342 1.09 -6.87 22.33
CA LEU A 342 0.55 -5.54 22.04
C LEU A 342 1.60 -4.45 22.33
N GLU A 343 2.25 -4.49 23.47
CA GLU A 343 3.29 -3.53 23.87
C GLU A 343 4.51 -3.57 22.94
N GLN A 344 4.76 -4.70 22.31
CA GLN A 344 5.85 -4.92 21.36
C GLN A 344 5.50 -4.57 19.92
N ASN A 345 4.35 -3.94 19.64
CA ASN A 345 3.83 -3.70 18.29
C ASN A 345 3.62 -4.99 17.46
N GLY A 346 3.32 -6.09 18.11
CA GLY A 346 3.07 -7.38 17.46
C GLY A 346 1.70 -7.50 16.83
N TYR A 347 0.90 -6.43 16.83
CA TYR A 347 -0.37 -6.31 16.12
C TYR A 347 -0.32 -5.18 15.09
N SER A 348 -1.16 -5.29 14.08
CA SER A 348 -1.41 -4.23 13.09
C SER A 348 -2.90 -3.90 13.01
N LEU A 349 -3.18 -2.62 12.75
CA LEU A 349 -4.52 -2.13 12.44
C LEU A 349 -4.60 -1.76 10.96
N ALA A 350 -5.61 -2.28 10.28
CA ALA A 350 -6.03 -1.87 8.95
C ALA A 350 -7.36 -1.15 9.03
N LEU A 351 -7.51 -0.07 8.25
CA LEU A 351 -8.77 0.60 7.96
C LEU A 351 -8.98 0.50 6.45
N VAL A 352 -10.17 0.20 6.00
CA VAL A 352 -10.45 0.05 4.57
C VAL A 352 -11.78 0.72 4.23
N PHE A 353 -11.72 1.59 3.23
CA PHE A 353 -12.85 2.28 2.63
C PHE A 353 -12.88 1.98 1.14
N SER A 354 -14.04 1.60 0.60
CA SER A 354 -14.19 1.33 -0.84
C SER A 354 -15.57 1.76 -1.34
N SER A 355 -15.60 2.41 -2.50
CA SER A 355 -16.85 2.84 -3.14
C SER A 355 -17.68 1.68 -3.70
N SER A 356 -17.06 0.50 -3.92
CA SER A 356 -17.74 -0.74 -4.33
C SER A 356 -17.18 -1.92 -3.52
N LYS A 357 -18.02 -2.61 -2.75
CA LYS A 357 -17.66 -3.67 -1.80
C LYS A 357 -16.94 -4.86 -2.46
N GLN A 358 -17.25 -5.13 -3.71
CA GLN A 358 -16.65 -6.21 -4.50
C GLN A 358 -15.67 -5.67 -5.56
N GLY A 359 -15.15 -4.46 -5.34
CA GLY A 359 -14.18 -3.81 -6.23
C GLY A 359 -12.88 -4.59 -6.40
N ASP A 360 -12.47 -5.35 -5.38
CA ASP A 360 -11.36 -6.30 -5.40
C ASP A 360 -11.54 -7.43 -6.45
N ARG A 361 -12.80 -7.75 -6.78
CA ARG A 361 -13.19 -8.72 -7.82
C ARG A 361 -13.57 -8.06 -9.13
N PHE A 362 -13.37 -6.75 -9.26
CA PHE A 362 -13.80 -5.93 -10.40
C PHE A 362 -15.31 -5.98 -10.66
N ILE A 363 -16.10 -6.08 -9.58
CA ILE A 363 -17.56 -6.03 -9.59
C ILE A 363 -17.98 -4.74 -8.89
N GLY A 364 -18.79 -3.92 -9.56
CA GLY A 364 -19.27 -2.66 -9.03
C GLY A 364 -19.94 -1.81 -10.10
N ALA A 365 -20.46 -0.65 -9.71
CA ALA A 365 -21.12 0.28 -10.60
C ALA A 365 -20.25 1.54 -10.80
N ILE A 366 -19.88 1.83 -12.05
CA ILE A 366 -19.15 3.05 -12.38
C ILE A 366 -19.99 4.26 -11.95
N GLY A 367 -19.37 5.13 -11.14
CA GLY A 367 -20.01 6.30 -10.53
C GLY A 367 -20.48 6.09 -9.10
N SER A 368 -20.47 4.88 -8.54
CA SER A 368 -20.68 4.69 -7.09
C SER A 368 -19.64 5.49 -6.31
N THR A 369 -20.09 6.34 -5.38
CA THR A 369 -19.25 7.31 -4.70
C THR A 369 -19.44 7.25 -3.19
N LEU A 370 -18.34 7.01 -2.47
CA LEU A 370 -18.24 7.05 -1.00
C LEU A 370 -17.35 8.24 -0.60
N CYS A 371 -17.83 9.10 0.28
CA CYS A 371 -17.02 10.13 0.90
C CYS A 371 -16.79 9.78 2.38
N ILE A 372 -15.58 9.99 2.88
CA ILE A 372 -15.18 9.67 4.27
C ILE A 372 -14.47 10.87 4.89
N ASP A 373 -14.80 11.17 6.13
CA ASP A 373 -14.15 12.22 6.92
C ASP A 373 -14.10 11.89 8.42
N LYS A 374 -13.16 12.55 9.13
CA LYS A 374 -13.02 12.55 10.60
C LYS A 374 -13.08 11.13 11.21
N VAL A 375 -12.31 10.22 10.67
CA VAL A 375 -12.25 8.83 11.20
C VAL A 375 -11.50 8.82 12.54
N ARG A 376 -12.06 8.08 13.50
CA ARG A 376 -11.52 7.93 14.86
C ARG A 376 -11.46 6.48 15.25
N ILE A 377 -10.35 6.07 15.86
CA ILE A 377 -10.23 4.77 16.52
C ILE A 377 -10.24 5.02 18.02
N ILE A 378 -11.31 4.65 18.66
CA ILE A 378 -11.44 4.72 20.11
C ILE A 378 -10.82 3.46 20.69
N CYS A 379 -9.84 3.62 21.57
CA CYS A 379 -9.10 2.53 22.20
C CYS A 379 -9.43 2.39 23.67
N GLU A 380 -9.10 1.23 24.25
CA GLU A 380 -9.19 1.02 25.70
C GLU A 380 -8.22 1.99 26.42
N LYS A 381 -8.70 2.60 27.52
CA LYS A 381 -7.85 3.45 28.34
C LYS A 381 -6.84 2.58 29.09
N GLU A 382 -5.56 2.95 29.04
CA GLU A 382 -4.57 2.33 29.90
C GLU A 382 -5.01 2.51 31.36
N LYS A 383 -5.14 1.41 32.08
CA LYS A 383 -5.27 1.47 33.54
C LYS A 383 -3.93 1.93 34.08
N LYS A 384 -3.89 3.13 34.67
CA LYS A 384 -2.74 3.65 35.40
C LYS A 384 -2.43 2.78 36.60
#